data_35f906cb4b7f1214c01c826d7bb1d799
#
_entry.id   35f906cb4b7f1214c01c826d7bb1d799
#
_cell.length_a   1.000
_cell.length_b   1.000
_cell.length_c   1.000
_cell.angle_alpha   90.00
_cell.angle_beta   90.00
_cell.angle_gamma   90.00
#
_symmetry.space_group_name_H-M   'P 1'
#
loop_
_entity.id
_entity.type
_entity.pdbx_description
1 polymer ?
#
loop_
_entity_poly.entity_id
_entity_poly.type
_entity_poly.pdbx_seq_one_letter_code
_entity_poly.pdbx_strand_id
1 'polypeptide(L)'
;MALISWMCLSARNLADEAEGVRKALETSLEAGRTRVGRIVGRDTANLSRREILCATIETVAENLTDGVISPMLYLALGGPVLGMAFKAASTLDSMIGYLNEKYRDVGWFAAKADDVWNYVPARITALLMCLAAFPLGLDGRRAFRTVVRDHANHLSPNCAWSESAAAGALGVQLGGDHEYFGQVVHKPTIGDDIRPPEGEDIRRMNRLMFVTAGLMLALVAGVAVLIYKM
;
A
#
# COMPACT_ATOMS: atom_id res chain seq x y z
N MET A 1 18.26 -18.08 8.10
CA MET A 1 18.21 -16.66 7.68
C MET A 1 17.31 -16.43 6.46
N ALA A 2 17.53 -17.08 5.30
CA ALA A 2 16.72 -16.87 4.08
C ALA A 2 15.19 -17.08 4.28
N LEU A 3 14.78 -18.11 5.01
CA LEU A 3 13.36 -18.37 5.30
C LEU A 3 12.70 -17.22 6.07
N ILE A 4 13.38 -16.71 7.10
CA ILE A 4 12.88 -15.59 7.92
C ILE A 4 12.74 -14.33 7.06
N SER A 5 13.75 -14.02 6.22
CA SER A 5 13.69 -12.88 5.30
C SER A 5 12.54 -13.02 4.29
N TRP A 6 12.32 -14.23 3.76
CA TRP A 6 11.21 -14.52 2.86
C TRP A 6 9.84 -14.31 3.54
N MET A 7 9.68 -14.70 4.81
CA MET A 7 8.44 -14.49 5.57
C MET A 7 8.10 -13.01 5.81
N CYS A 8 9.07 -12.11 5.72
CA CYS A 8 8.83 -10.68 5.85
C CYS A 8 8.20 -10.06 4.59
N LEU A 9 8.26 -10.72 3.43
CA LEU A 9 7.86 -10.17 2.12
C LEU A 9 6.54 -10.77 1.64
N SER A 10 5.63 -9.94 1.17
CA SER A 10 4.28 -10.35 0.77
C SER A 10 3.85 -9.94 -0.64
N ALA A 11 4.78 -9.45 -1.49
CA ALA A 11 4.46 -8.92 -2.83
C ALA A 11 3.63 -9.88 -3.70
N ARG A 12 4.00 -11.17 -3.73
CA ARG A 12 3.27 -12.16 -4.53
C ARG A 12 1.87 -12.41 -4.01
N ASN A 13 1.72 -12.60 -2.69
CA ASN A 13 0.42 -12.83 -2.08
C ASN A 13 -0.50 -11.62 -2.29
N LEU A 14 0.02 -10.41 -2.15
CA LEU A 14 -0.72 -9.17 -2.38
C LEU A 14 -1.23 -9.07 -3.82
N ALA A 15 -0.38 -9.38 -4.81
CA ALA A 15 -0.77 -9.40 -6.21
C ALA A 15 -1.84 -10.45 -6.51
N ASP A 16 -1.72 -11.64 -5.94
CA ASP A 16 -2.66 -12.74 -6.13
C ASP A 16 -4.03 -12.44 -5.50
N GLU A 17 -4.05 -11.79 -4.32
CA GLU A 17 -5.29 -11.32 -3.67
C GLU A 17 -5.98 -10.23 -4.49
N ALA A 18 -5.24 -9.21 -4.97
CA ALA A 18 -5.77 -8.15 -5.81
C ALA A 18 -6.32 -8.68 -7.16
N GLU A 19 -5.59 -9.59 -7.82
CA GLU A 19 -6.08 -10.24 -9.05
C GLU A 19 -7.31 -11.12 -8.77
N GLY A 20 -7.40 -11.70 -7.57
CA GLY A 20 -8.59 -12.42 -7.11
C GLY A 20 -9.83 -11.53 -7.04
N VAL A 21 -9.70 -10.28 -6.55
CA VAL A 21 -10.80 -9.29 -6.55
C VAL A 21 -11.20 -8.95 -7.98
N ARG A 22 -10.23 -8.68 -8.87
CA ARG A 22 -10.50 -8.38 -10.27
C ARG A 22 -11.33 -9.48 -10.95
N LYS A 23 -10.91 -10.75 -10.79
CA LYS A 23 -11.62 -11.91 -11.34
C LYS A 23 -13.02 -12.09 -10.74
N ALA A 24 -13.18 -11.87 -9.44
CA ALA A 24 -14.46 -11.95 -8.78
C ALA A 24 -15.45 -10.89 -9.31
N LEU A 25 -14.96 -9.66 -9.60
CA LEU A 25 -15.77 -8.61 -10.22
C LEU A 25 -16.21 -8.93 -11.67
N GLU A 26 -15.53 -9.82 -12.37
CA GLU A 26 -15.98 -10.32 -13.69
C GLU A 26 -17.16 -11.29 -13.54
N THR A 27 -17.27 -11.98 -12.39
CA THR A 27 -18.37 -12.92 -12.12
C THR A 27 -19.61 -12.18 -11.66
N SER A 28 -19.51 -11.36 -10.60
CA SER A 28 -20.60 -10.53 -10.08
C SER A 28 -20.09 -9.45 -9.13
N LEU A 29 -20.91 -8.42 -8.89
CA LEU A 29 -20.61 -7.38 -7.91
C LEU A 29 -20.51 -7.97 -6.49
N GLU A 30 -21.40 -8.91 -6.15
CA GLU A 30 -21.42 -9.56 -4.84
C GLU A 30 -20.16 -10.41 -4.59
N ALA A 31 -19.70 -11.14 -5.61
CA ALA A 31 -18.44 -11.87 -5.54
C ALA A 31 -17.26 -10.89 -5.33
N GLY A 32 -17.29 -9.73 -5.99
CA GLY A 32 -16.30 -8.67 -5.79
C GLY A 32 -16.29 -8.13 -4.36
N ARG A 33 -17.47 -7.84 -3.78
CA ARG A 33 -17.64 -7.40 -2.38
C ARG A 33 -17.08 -8.40 -1.39
N THR A 34 -17.46 -9.66 -1.54
CA THR A 34 -16.95 -10.76 -0.70
C THR A 34 -15.44 -10.90 -0.79
N ARG A 35 -14.87 -10.77 -2.00
CA ARG A 35 -13.44 -10.95 -2.21
C ARG A 35 -12.63 -9.76 -1.69
N VAL A 36 -13.07 -8.53 -1.92
CA VAL A 36 -12.37 -7.34 -1.40
C VAL A 36 -12.41 -7.29 0.13
N GLY A 37 -13.50 -7.74 0.75
CA GLY A 37 -13.63 -7.83 2.22
C GLY A 37 -12.57 -8.70 2.92
N ARG A 38 -11.80 -9.50 2.17
CA ARG A 38 -10.67 -10.27 2.71
C ARG A 38 -9.37 -9.46 2.85
N ILE A 39 -9.29 -8.32 2.18
CA ILE A 39 -8.06 -7.52 2.10
C ILE A 39 -8.23 -6.09 2.60
N VAL A 40 -9.45 -5.67 2.94
CA VAL A 40 -9.75 -4.34 3.51
C VAL A 40 -10.37 -4.46 4.88
N GLY A 41 -10.18 -3.43 5.72
CA GLY A 41 -10.78 -3.35 7.06
C GLY A 41 -12.11 -2.61 7.13
N ARG A 42 -12.62 -2.10 5.99
CA ARG A 42 -13.89 -1.34 5.89
C ARG A 42 -15.07 -2.25 5.57
N ASP A 43 -16.30 -1.73 5.80
CA ASP A 43 -17.52 -2.43 5.41
C ASP A 43 -17.62 -2.53 3.88
N THR A 44 -17.92 -3.74 3.37
CA THR A 44 -17.90 -4.01 1.92
C THR A 44 -19.26 -4.35 1.33
N ALA A 45 -20.28 -4.53 2.17
CA ALA A 45 -21.60 -5.01 1.75
C ALA A 45 -22.30 -4.08 0.72
N ASN A 46 -22.08 -2.78 0.81
CA ASN A 46 -22.72 -1.76 -0.02
C ASN A 46 -21.82 -1.18 -1.11
N LEU A 47 -20.55 -1.60 -1.23
CA LEU A 47 -19.61 -1.01 -2.17
C LEU A 47 -20.07 -1.17 -3.62
N SER A 48 -20.02 -0.07 -4.37
CA SER A 48 -20.15 -0.06 -5.81
C SER A 48 -18.92 -0.71 -6.48
N ARG A 49 -19.04 -1.03 -7.77
CA ARG A 49 -17.90 -1.54 -8.55
C ARG A 49 -16.69 -0.59 -8.51
N ARG A 50 -16.92 0.73 -8.61
CA ARG A 50 -15.87 1.76 -8.51
C ARG A 50 -15.16 1.69 -7.18
N GLU A 51 -15.91 1.66 -6.09
CA GLU A 51 -15.35 1.62 -4.74
C GLU A 51 -14.55 0.34 -4.46
N ILE A 52 -14.98 -0.82 -4.98
CA ILE A 52 -14.21 -2.06 -4.89
C ILE A 52 -12.87 -1.95 -5.62
N LEU A 53 -12.85 -1.35 -6.81
CA LEU A 53 -11.63 -1.13 -7.59
C LEU A 53 -10.70 -0.16 -6.87
N CYS A 54 -11.21 0.99 -6.38
CA CYS A 54 -10.44 1.95 -5.59
C CYS A 54 -9.86 1.29 -4.34
N ALA A 55 -10.69 0.59 -3.55
CA ALA A 55 -10.26 -0.11 -2.34
C ALA A 55 -9.13 -1.11 -2.61
N THR A 56 -9.21 -1.83 -3.72
CA THR A 56 -8.16 -2.78 -4.11
C THR A 56 -6.86 -2.08 -4.46
N ILE A 57 -6.92 -0.98 -5.23
CA ILE A 57 -5.74 -0.19 -5.61
C ILE A 57 -5.09 0.45 -4.38
N GLU A 58 -5.89 1.05 -3.48
CA GLU A 58 -5.45 1.61 -2.20
C GLU A 58 -4.71 0.57 -1.36
N THR A 59 -5.34 -0.61 -1.17
CA THR A 59 -4.75 -1.70 -0.40
C THR A 59 -3.41 -2.17 -0.98
N VAL A 60 -3.29 -2.28 -2.31
CA VAL A 60 -2.01 -2.67 -2.94
C VAL A 60 -0.97 -1.56 -2.77
N ALA A 61 -1.35 -0.28 -2.89
CA ALA A 61 -0.45 0.86 -2.72
C ALA A 61 0.08 0.97 -1.28
N GLU A 62 -0.79 0.86 -0.28
CA GLU A 62 -0.45 0.87 1.14
C GLU A 62 0.45 -0.31 1.50
N ASN A 63 0.01 -1.53 1.17
CA ASN A 63 0.76 -2.74 1.50
C ASN A 63 2.05 -2.93 0.67
N LEU A 64 2.24 -2.20 -0.42
CA LEU A 64 3.55 -2.10 -1.06
C LEU A 64 4.58 -1.49 -0.10
N THR A 65 4.20 -0.47 0.68
CA THR A 65 5.06 0.07 1.73
C THR A 65 5.27 -0.98 2.83
N ASP A 66 4.20 -1.43 3.48
CA ASP A 66 4.25 -2.21 4.72
C ASP A 66 4.66 -3.67 4.53
N GLY A 67 4.33 -4.24 3.38
CA GLY A 67 4.57 -5.65 3.08
C GLY A 67 5.76 -5.91 2.16
N VAL A 68 6.38 -4.86 1.59
CA VAL A 68 7.47 -5.03 0.61
C VAL A 68 8.64 -4.09 0.88
N ILE A 69 8.43 -2.78 0.74
CA ILE A 69 9.54 -1.80 0.77
C ILE A 69 10.13 -1.64 2.16
N SER A 70 9.28 -1.45 3.18
CA SER A 70 9.73 -1.35 4.57
C SER A 70 10.47 -2.60 5.04
N PRO A 71 9.94 -3.83 4.85
CA PRO A 71 10.69 -5.05 5.15
C PRO A 71 12.02 -5.14 4.41
N MET A 72 12.07 -4.80 3.11
CA MET A 72 13.32 -4.83 2.34
C MET A 72 14.35 -3.86 2.91
N LEU A 73 13.94 -2.65 3.29
CA LEU A 73 14.81 -1.66 3.91
C LEU A 73 15.38 -2.17 5.24
N TYR A 74 14.53 -2.66 6.12
CA TYR A 74 14.93 -3.13 7.45
C TYR A 74 15.76 -4.42 7.40
N LEU A 75 15.46 -5.31 6.46
CA LEU A 75 16.31 -6.47 6.18
C LEU A 75 17.72 -6.05 5.70
N ALA A 76 17.82 -5.00 4.91
CA ALA A 76 19.09 -4.48 4.44
C ALA A 76 19.91 -3.79 5.56
N LEU A 77 19.24 -3.07 6.47
CA LEU A 77 19.88 -2.31 7.54
C LEU A 77 20.33 -3.20 8.72
N GLY A 78 19.54 -4.18 9.12
CA GLY A 78 19.80 -4.98 10.33
C GLY A 78 19.45 -6.46 10.18
N GLY A 79 19.38 -6.94 8.94
CA GLY A 79 19.12 -8.35 8.65
C GLY A 79 17.76 -8.84 9.15
N PRO A 80 17.60 -10.17 9.28
CA PRO A 80 16.31 -10.77 9.66
C PRO A 80 15.75 -10.30 11.01
N VAL A 81 16.62 -9.90 11.93
CA VAL A 81 16.20 -9.43 13.27
C VAL A 81 15.42 -8.13 13.13
N LEU A 82 15.98 -7.15 12.42
CA LEU A 82 15.31 -5.84 12.24
C LEU A 82 14.08 -5.97 11.32
N GLY A 83 14.14 -6.80 10.29
CA GLY A 83 12.99 -7.12 9.44
C GLY A 83 11.83 -7.73 10.21
N MET A 84 12.10 -8.67 11.12
CA MET A 84 11.06 -9.27 11.98
C MET A 84 10.53 -8.28 13.04
N ALA A 85 11.38 -7.41 13.59
CA ALA A 85 10.95 -6.37 14.53
C ALA A 85 9.97 -5.42 13.85
N PHE A 86 10.29 -4.95 12.64
CA PHE A 86 9.35 -4.17 11.83
C PHE A 86 8.05 -4.94 11.58
N LYS A 87 8.15 -6.21 11.12
CA LYS A 87 6.98 -7.02 10.82
C LYS A 87 6.08 -7.22 12.04
N ALA A 88 6.67 -7.37 13.23
CA ALA A 88 5.91 -7.45 14.48
C ALA A 88 5.15 -6.13 14.77
N ALA A 89 5.79 -4.98 14.62
CA ALA A 89 5.14 -3.67 14.83
C ALA A 89 3.97 -3.47 13.86
N SER A 90 4.19 -3.70 12.56
CA SER A 90 3.15 -3.58 11.52
C SER A 90 2.00 -4.59 11.70
N THR A 91 2.30 -5.82 12.16
CA THR A 91 1.26 -6.81 12.45
C THR A 91 0.44 -6.42 13.68
N LEU A 92 1.07 -5.87 14.72
CA LEU A 92 0.36 -5.38 15.90
C LEU A 92 -0.59 -4.24 15.53
N ASP A 93 -0.15 -3.28 14.74
CA ASP A 93 -1.04 -2.22 14.24
C ASP A 93 -2.23 -2.80 13.48
N SER A 94 -2.00 -3.67 12.51
CA SER A 94 -3.07 -4.30 11.71
C SER A 94 -4.06 -5.10 12.54
N MET A 95 -3.66 -5.69 13.69
CA MET A 95 -4.52 -6.52 14.54
C MET A 95 -5.24 -5.75 15.63
N ILE A 96 -4.61 -4.72 16.20
CA ILE A 96 -5.12 -4.02 17.40
C ILE A 96 -5.06 -2.49 17.30
N GLY A 97 -4.53 -1.92 16.21
CA GLY A 97 -4.42 -0.47 15.99
C GLY A 97 -5.77 0.26 15.80
N TYR A 98 -6.89 -0.44 15.98
CA TYR A 98 -8.22 0.14 15.86
C TYR A 98 -8.61 0.98 17.09
N LEU A 99 -9.18 2.16 16.84
CA LEU A 99 -9.68 3.10 17.87
C LEU A 99 -11.03 2.64 18.46
N ASN A 100 -11.20 1.34 18.76
CA ASN A 100 -12.38 0.84 19.46
C ASN A 100 -12.14 0.81 20.98
N GLU A 101 -13.22 0.78 21.78
CA GLU A 101 -13.13 0.81 23.24
C GLU A 101 -12.22 -0.27 23.83
N LYS A 102 -12.15 -1.44 23.18
CA LYS A 102 -11.36 -2.59 23.65
C LYS A 102 -9.86 -2.39 23.50
N TYR A 103 -9.40 -1.66 22.47
CA TYR A 103 -7.98 -1.55 22.12
C TYR A 103 -7.45 -0.11 22.19
N ARG A 104 -8.24 0.83 22.69
CA ARG A 104 -7.96 2.27 22.65
C ARG A 104 -6.54 2.66 23.06
N ASP A 105 -6.05 2.13 24.17
CA ASP A 105 -4.74 2.52 24.72
C ASP A 105 -3.59 1.71 24.11
N VAL A 106 -3.76 0.38 24.02
CA VAL A 106 -2.74 -0.52 23.46
C VAL A 106 -2.64 -0.35 21.94
N GLY A 107 -3.76 -0.18 21.27
CA GLY A 107 -3.83 0.04 19.83
C GLY A 107 -3.23 1.38 19.41
N TRP A 108 -3.40 2.43 20.21
CA TRP A 108 -2.75 3.71 19.96
C TRP A 108 -1.22 3.58 19.90
N PHE A 109 -0.62 2.82 20.84
CA PHE A 109 0.83 2.61 20.82
C PHE A 109 1.28 1.82 19.59
N ALA A 110 0.54 0.77 19.22
CA ALA A 110 0.84 -0.03 18.02
C ALA A 110 0.78 0.83 16.75
N ALA A 111 -0.28 1.63 16.57
CA ALA A 111 -0.42 2.55 15.45
C ALA A 111 0.70 3.59 15.39
N LYS A 112 1.08 4.18 16.55
CA LYS A 112 2.18 5.16 16.59
C LYS A 112 3.55 4.53 16.35
N ALA A 113 3.78 3.31 16.80
CA ALA A 113 4.99 2.58 16.49
C ALA A 113 5.09 2.31 14.97
N ASP A 114 4.02 1.83 14.34
CA ASP A 114 3.96 1.62 12.90
C ASP A 114 4.14 2.93 12.11
N ASP A 115 3.50 4.02 12.53
CA ASP A 115 3.68 5.36 11.95
C ASP A 115 5.17 5.76 11.90
N VAL A 116 5.93 5.52 12.97
CA VAL A 116 7.36 5.86 13.06
C VAL A 116 8.20 4.94 12.16
N TRP A 117 7.94 3.63 12.20
CA TRP A 117 8.67 2.67 11.38
C TRP A 117 8.47 2.91 9.89
N ASN A 118 7.27 3.28 9.47
CA ASN A 118 6.95 3.54 8.06
C ASN A 118 7.24 4.97 7.59
N TYR A 119 7.67 5.87 8.47
CA TYR A 119 7.87 7.27 8.11
C TYR A 119 8.84 7.47 6.94
N VAL A 120 10.02 6.89 6.99
CA VAL A 120 11.01 6.96 5.89
C VAL A 120 10.64 6.04 4.73
N PRO A 121 10.28 4.76 4.96
CA PRO A 121 9.91 3.86 3.87
C PRO A 121 8.78 4.37 2.98
N ALA A 122 7.72 4.97 3.53
CA ALA A 122 6.60 5.48 2.74
C ALA A 122 7.02 6.54 1.70
N ARG A 123 7.96 7.41 2.06
CA ARG A 123 8.52 8.42 1.16
C ARG A 123 9.40 7.80 0.08
N ILE A 124 10.22 6.82 0.44
CA ILE A 124 11.00 6.02 -0.52
C ILE A 124 10.06 5.29 -1.48
N THR A 125 9.00 4.64 -0.96
CA THR A 125 8.01 3.96 -1.79
C THR A 125 7.40 4.89 -2.82
N ALA A 126 6.90 6.05 -2.41
CA ALA A 126 6.28 7.02 -3.32
C ALA A 126 7.24 7.47 -4.42
N LEU A 127 8.50 7.79 -4.09
CA LEU A 127 9.50 8.19 -5.07
C LEU A 127 9.82 7.05 -6.05
N LEU A 128 10.00 5.83 -5.56
CA LEU A 128 10.27 4.66 -6.40
C LEU A 128 9.06 4.34 -7.29
N MET A 129 7.82 4.50 -6.82
CA MET A 129 6.60 4.35 -7.63
C MET A 129 6.55 5.37 -8.76
N CYS A 130 6.87 6.64 -8.48
CA CYS A 130 6.95 7.68 -9.52
C CYS A 130 7.97 7.31 -10.60
N LEU A 131 9.14 6.78 -10.22
CA LEU A 131 10.17 6.31 -11.15
C LEU A 131 9.72 5.06 -11.91
N ALA A 132 9.11 4.10 -11.22
CA ALA A 132 8.61 2.85 -11.81
C ALA A 132 7.48 3.06 -12.82
N ALA A 133 6.75 4.17 -12.73
CA ALA A 133 5.68 4.52 -13.65
C ALA A 133 6.19 4.74 -15.09
N PHE A 134 7.39 5.31 -15.28
CA PHE A 134 7.93 5.63 -16.61
C PHE A 134 8.12 4.40 -17.51
N PRO A 135 8.85 3.33 -17.11
CA PRO A 135 9.06 2.17 -17.94
C PRO A 135 7.76 1.38 -18.21
N LEU A 136 6.72 1.61 -17.42
CA LEU A 136 5.40 0.98 -17.58
C LEU A 136 4.46 1.77 -18.49
N GLY A 137 4.90 2.91 -19.04
CA GLY A 137 4.05 3.80 -19.85
C GLY A 137 2.95 4.50 -19.04
N LEU A 138 3.10 4.57 -17.71
CA LEU A 138 2.23 5.34 -16.81
C LEU A 138 2.76 6.76 -16.62
N ASP A 139 1.93 7.65 -16.09
CA ASP A 139 2.31 9.05 -15.90
C ASP A 139 3.08 9.30 -14.60
N GLY A 140 4.40 9.06 -14.62
CA GLY A 140 5.27 9.31 -13.47
C GLY A 140 5.37 10.80 -13.07
N ARG A 141 5.18 11.73 -14.02
CA ARG A 141 5.18 13.17 -13.71
C ARG A 141 3.92 13.57 -12.94
N ARG A 142 2.77 13.04 -13.35
CA ARG A 142 1.52 13.24 -12.63
C ARG A 142 1.57 12.56 -11.26
N ALA A 143 2.11 11.33 -11.18
CA ALA A 143 2.33 10.65 -9.91
C ALA A 143 3.10 11.53 -8.93
N PHE A 144 4.23 12.10 -9.35
CA PHE A 144 5.03 12.99 -8.50
C PHE A 144 4.25 14.26 -8.07
N ARG A 145 3.55 14.92 -9.01
CA ARG A 145 2.73 16.10 -8.69
C ARG A 145 1.62 15.78 -7.68
N THR A 146 0.96 14.63 -7.85
CA THR A 146 -0.09 14.16 -6.93
C THR A 146 0.51 13.87 -5.55
N VAL A 147 1.66 13.21 -5.45
CA VAL A 147 2.36 13.00 -4.17
C VAL A 147 2.65 14.33 -3.47
N VAL A 148 3.20 15.30 -4.16
CA VAL A 148 3.52 16.62 -3.55
C VAL A 148 2.25 17.32 -3.03
N ARG A 149 1.13 17.20 -3.72
CA ARG A 149 -0.13 17.85 -3.37
C ARG A 149 -0.91 17.10 -2.28
N ASP A 150 -1.02 15.77 -2.39
CA ASP A 150 -2.03 14.98 -1.69
C ASP A 150 -1.46 14.04 -0.60
N HIS A 151 -0.14 13.97 -0.40
CA HIS A 151 0.48 13.05 0.56
C HIS A 151 0.00 13.20 2.03
N ALA A 152 -0.67 14.30 2.36
CA ALA A 152 -1.25 14.54 3.68
C ALA A 152 -2.76 14.24 3.74
N ASN A 153 -3.39 13.77 2.66
CA ASN A 153 -4.82 13.53 2.57
C ASN A 153 -5.23 12.16 3.14
N HIS A 154 -4.65 11.76 4.26
CA HIS A 154 -5.01 10.53 4.96
C HIS A 154 -4.85 10.70 6.47
N LEU A 155 -5.55 9.86 7.26
CA LEU A 155 -5.43 9.87 8.73
C LEU A 155 -4.06 9.36 9.21
N SER A 156 -3.48 8.38 8.52
CA SER A 156 -2.08 7.97 8.74
C SER A 156 -1.14 8.94 8.01
N PRO A 157 -0.01 9.33 8.61
CA PRO A 157 1.00 10.19 7.99
C PRO A 157 1.77 9.49 6.85
N ASN A 158 1.51 8.21 6.60
CA ASN A 158 2.28 7.37 5.69
C ASN A 158 1.48 6.86 4.49
N CYS A 159 0.21 6.45 4.65
CA CYS A 159 -0.57 5.77 3.62
C CYS A 159 -0.75 6.62 2.35
N ALA A 160 -1.06 7.91 2.50
CA ALA A 160 -1.29 8.79 1.35
C ALA A 160 -0.06 8.98 0.44
N TRP A 161 1.16 8.69 0.88
CA TRP A 161 2.34 8.79 0.02
C TRP A 161 2.29 7.82 -1.16
N SER A 162 2.08 6.55 -0.89
CA SER A 162 1.98 5.50 -1.92
C SER A 162 0.64 5.57 -2.67
N GLU A 163 -0.47 5.88 -1.99
CA GLU A 163 -1.77 6.06 -2.62
C GLU A 163 -1.77 7.22 -3.61
N SER A 164 -1.14 8.36 -3.27
CA SER A 164 -1.00 9.51 -4.16
C SER A 164 -0.16 9.17 -5.40
N ALA A 165 0.91 8.41 -5.22
CA ALA A 165 1.72 7.96 -6.35
C ALA A 165 0.91 7.04 -7.28
N ALA A 166 0.11 6.11 -6.71
CA ALA A 166 -0.76 5.22 -7.47
C ALA A 166 -1.85 5.99 -8.21
N ALA A 167 -2.59 6.87 -7.52
CA ALA A 167 -3.65 7.70 -8.08
C ALA A 167 -3.14 8.53 -9.27
N GLY A 168 -2.01 9.21 -9.08
CA GLY A 168 -1.38 10.02 -10.12
C GLY A 168 -0.88 9.18 -11.30
N ALA A 169 -0.20 8.06 -11.05
CA ALA A 169 0.30 7.18 -12.11
C ALA A 169 -0.82 6.59 -12.97
N LEU A 170 -1.90 6.15 -12.33
CA LEU A 170 -3.05 5.51 -13.00
C LEU A 170 -4.05 6.52 -13.58
N GLY A 171 -4.08 7.76 -13.10
CA GLY A 171 -5.05 8.79 -13.50
C GLY A 171 -6.45 8.51 -12.98
N VAL A 172 -6.55 8.03 -11.76
CA VAL A 172 -7.80 7.73 -11.06
C VAL A 172 -7.84 8.47 -9.73
N GLN A 173 -9.05 8.76 -9.24
CA GLN A 173 -9.24 9.31 -7.90
C GLN A 173 -9.44 8.18 -6.90
N LEU A 174 -8.72 8.25 -5.78
CA LEU A 174 -8.79 7.37 -4.63
C LEU A 174 -9.24 8.14 -3.38
N GLY A 175 -9.31 7.45 -2.23
CA GLY A 175 -9.75 8.06 -0.97
C GLY A 175 -11.24 8.40 -0.98
N GLY A 176 -11.62 9.44 -0.23
CA GLY A 176 -13.00 9.82 0.00
C GLY A 176 -13.61 9.10 1.20
N ASP A 177 -14.94 9.19 1.32
CA ASP A 177 -15.67 8.67 2.47
C ASP A 177 -15.76 7.15 2.46
N HIS A 178 -15.55 6.54 3.62
CA HIS A 178 -15.64 5.10 3.81
C HIS A 178 -16.48 4.74 5.04
N GLU A 179 -17.17 3.61 4.98
CA GLU A 179 -17.95 3.08 6.09
C GLU A 179 -17.13 2.06 6.90
N TYR A 180 -17.07 2.24 8.24
CA TYR A 180 -16.44 1.33 9.18
C TYR A 180 -17.41 1.06 10.32
N PHE A 181 -17.79 -0.20 10.53
CA PHE A 181 -18.71 -0.61 11.61
C PHE A 181 -20.01 0.20 11.62
N GLY A 182 -20.57 0.49 10.43
CA GLY A 182 -21.79 1.27 10.24
C GLY A 182 -21.63 2.78 10.47
N GLN A 183 -20.41 3.29 10.57
CA GLN A 183 -20.12 4.73 10.70
C GLN A 183 -19.34 5.24 9.50
N VAL A 184 -19.77 6.35 8.93
CA VAL A 184 -19.07 7.02 7.83
C VAL A 184 -17.88 7.81 8.38
N VAL A 185 -16.71 7.48 7.89
CA VAL A 185 -15.46 8.20 8.15
C VAL A 185 -15.14 9.06 6.94
N HIS A 186 -15.21 10.38 7.13
CA HIS A 186 -14.90 11.35 6.08
C HIS A 186 -13.38 11.47 5.89
N LYS A 187 -12.92 11.25 4.67
CA LYS A 187 -11.52 11.41 4.27
C LYS A 187 -11.43 12.29 3.02
N PRO A 188 -10.37 13.10 2.88
CA PRO A 188 -10.11 13.79 1.62
C PRO A 188 -9.91 12.80 0.47
N THR A 189 -10.20 13.24 -0.75
CA THR A 189 -9.84 12.48 -1.94
C THR A 189 -8.36 12.63 -2.28
N ILE A 190 -7.82 11.66 -3.00
CA ILE A 190 -6.42 11.57 -3.43
C ILE A 190 -6.39 11.41 -4.95
N GLY A 191 -5.65 12.29 -5.64
CA GLY A 191 -5.59 12.31 -7.09
C GLY A 191 -6.77 13.01 -7.76
N ASP A 192 -6.71 13.04 -9.08
CA ASP A 192 -7.71 13.71 -9.93
C ASP A 192 -8.64 12.66 -10.55
N ASP A 193 -9.95 12.97 -10.66
CA ASP A 193 -10.95 12.10 -11.32
C ASP A 193 -10.87 12.25 -12.84
N ILE A 194 -9.73 11.84 -13.45
CA ILE A 194 -9.50 11.97 -14.89
C ILE A 194 -10.34 10.95 -15.65
N ARG A 195 -10.47 9.76 -15.10
CA ARG A 195 -11.28 8.67 -15.64
C ARG A 195 -11.72 7.70 -14.52
N PRO A 196 -12.80 6.96 -14.73
CA PRO A 196 -13.18 5.92 -13.78
C PRO A 196 -12.11 4.82 -13.71
N PRO A 197 -11.92 4.20 -12.53
CA PRO A 197 -11.05 3.03 -12.41
C PRO A 197 -11.66 1.82 -13.12
N GLU A 198 -10.79 1.00 -13.69
CA GLU A 198 -11.13 -0.22 -14.42
C GLU A 198 -10.43 -1.45 -13.82
N GLY A 199 -10.90 -2.65 -14.14
CA GLY A 199 -10.26 -3.89 -13.67
C GLY A 199 -8.80 -4.02 -14.11
N GLU A 200 -8.42 -3.45 -15.26
CA GLU A 200 -7.04 -3.43 -15.74
C GLU A 200 -6.12 -2.54 -14.86
N ASP A 201 -6.68 -1.58 -14.10
CA ASP A 201 -5.87 -0.77 -13.21
C ASP A 201 -5.33 -1.57 -12.01
N ILE A 202 -6.02 -2.63 -11.60
CA ILE A 202 -5.48 -3.59 -10.61
C ILE A 202 -4.22 -4.26 -11.18
N ARG A 203 -4.23 -4.67 -12.44
CA ARG A 203 -3.05 -5.26 -13.08
C ARG A 203 -1.92 -4.25 -13.28
N ARG A 204 -2.26 -3.01 -13.67
CA ARG A 204 -1.29 -1.91 -13.77
C ARG A 204 -0.66 -1.62 -12.42
N MET A 205 -1.47 -1.60 -11.34
CA MET A 205 -0.99 -1.41 -9.97
C MET A 205 -0.07 -2.57 -9.54
N ASN A 206 -0.42 -3.83 -9.83
CA ASN A 206 0.43 -4.98 -9.55
C ASN A 206 1.78 -4.89 -10.30
N ARG A 207 1.78 -4.48 -11.57
CA ARG A 207 3.03 -4.24 -12.33
C ARG A 207 3.84 -3.12 -11.72
N LEU A 208 3.20 -2.01 -11.33
CA LEU A 208 3.83 -0.88 -10.67
C LEU A 208 4.50 -1.33 -9.36
N MET A 209 3.81 -2.13 -8.55
CA MET A 209 4.34 -2.73 -7.32
C MET A 209 5.60 -3.55 -7.59
N PHE A 210 5.57 -4.48 -8.56
CA PHE A 210 6.74 -5.34 -8.85
C PHE A 210 7.94 -4.55 -9.39
N VAL A 211 7.72 -3.56 -10.26
CA VAL A 211 8.81 -2.71 -10.75
C VAL A 211 9.38 -1.86 -9.61
N THR A 212 8.53 -1.32 -8.74
CA THR A 212 8.95 -0.57 -7.55
C THR A 212 9.78 -1.44 -6.61
N ALA A 213 9.35 -2.68 -6.36
CA ALA A 213 10.13 -3.65 -5.55
C ALA A 213 11.48 -3.98 -6.20
N GLY A 214 11.51 -4.13 -7.53
CA GLY A 214 12.76 -4.33 -8.29
C GLY A 214 13.73 -3.15 -8.17
N LEU A 215 13.22 -1.92 -8.24
CA LEU A 215 14.03 -0.71 -8.03
C LEU A 215 14.59 -0.64 -6.60
N MET A 216 13.78 -0.98 -5.59
CA MET A 216 14.25 -1.05 -4.20
C MET A 216 15.34 -2.10 -4.03
N LEU A 217 15.18 -3.28 -4.63
CA LEU A 217 16.20 -4.34 -4.59
C LEU A 217 17.51 -3.86 -5.24
N ALA A 218 17.44 -3.21 -6.39
CA ALA A 218 18.60 -2.66 -7.07
C ALA A 218 19.30 -1.57 -6.22
N LEU A 219 18.52 -0.70 -5.55
CA LEU A 219 19.04 0.32 -4.64
C LEU A 219 19.80 -0.33 -3.46
N VAL A 220 19.19 -1.30 -2.79
CA VAL A 220 19.79 -2.01 -1.65
C VAL A 220 21.07 -2.74 -2.08
N ALA A 221 21.02 -3.46 -3.21
CA ALA A 221 22.19 -4.16 -3.74
C ALA A 221 23.32 -3.19 -4.13
N GLY A 222 22.98 -2.07 -4.75
CA GLY A 222 23.95 -1.03 -5.11
C GLY A 222 24.67 -0.43 -3.90
N VAL A 223 23.90 -0.10 -2.84
CA VAL A 223 24.46 0.40 -1.58
C VAL A 223 25.36 -0.66 -0.91
N ALA A 224 24.94 -1.92 -0.86
CA ALA A 224 25.74 -3.00 -0.31
C ALA A 224 27.09 -3.19 -1.02
N VAL A 225 27.10 -3.13 -2.37
CA VAL A 225 28.33 -3.20 -3.17
C VAL A 225 29.25 -2.01 -2.90
N LEU A 226 28.70 -0.81 -2.74
CA LEU A 226 29.51 0.38 -2.42
C LEU A 226 30.17 0.25 -1.04
N ILE A 227 29.43 -0.16 -0.04
CA ILE A 227 29.97 -0.38 1.33
C ILE A 227 31.06 -1.46 1.33
N TYR A 228 30.86 -2.55 0.58
CA TYR A 228 31.84 -3.63 0.51
C TYR A 228 33.18 -3.22 -0.16
N LYS A 229 33.14 -2.23 -1.06
CA LYS A 229 34.32 -1.73 -1.78
C LYS A 229 35.09 -0.64 -1.02
N MET A 230 34.53 -0.07 0.03
CA MET A 230 35.16 0.91 0.92
C MET A 230 35.92 0.23 2.05
#